data_6741007e204ac41ae5f4af3d24b79d65
#
_entry.id   6741007e204ac41ae5f4af3d24b79d65
#
_cell.length_a   1.000
_cell.length_b   1.000
_cell.length_c   1.000
_cell.angle_alpha   90.00
_cell.angle_beta   90.00
_cell.angle_gamma   90.00
#
_symmetry.space_group_name_H-M   'P 1'
#
loop_
_entity.id
_entity.type
_entity.pdbx_description
1 polymer ?
#
loop_
_entity_poly.entity_id
_entity_poly.type
_entity_poly.pdbx_seq_one_letter_code
_entity_poly.pdbx_strand_id
1 'polypeptide(L)'
;MKKNSKFNKIIIHFVGIGGIGMSGIAELMLDLGYNIQGSDINLNENIQRLKKKGIKFFKGHDKKNIKNITAVVFSSAIKKNNPELIECKRLSIPLVSRADMLSELMKTKRSIAVAGSHGKTTTTSLVG
;
A
#
# COMPACT_ATOMS: atom_id res chain seq x y z
N MET A 1 3.08 1.51 -24.66
CA MET A 1 2.62 2.13 -24.16
C MET A 1 1.39 1.92 -23.59
N LYS A 2 0.35 2.17 -24.13
CA LYS A 2 -0.85 2.01 -23.53
C LYS A 2 -1.15 0.63 -23.14
N LYS A 3 -0.88 -0.36 -23.94
CA LYS A 3 -1.18 -1.66 -23.55
C LYS A 3 -0.28 -2.12 -22.48
N ASN A 4 0.91 -1.63 -22.42
CA ASN A 4 1.79 -1.98 -21.35
C ASN A 4 1.26 -1.48 -20.03
N SER A 5 0.73 -0.29 -20.02
CA SER A 5 0.22 0.22 -18.77
C SER A 5 -0.99 -0.58 -18.32
N LYS A 6 -1.73 -1.14 -19.25
CA LYS A 6 -2.86 -1.95 -18.89
C LYS A 6 -2.41 -3.20 -18.14
N PHE A 7 -1.38 -3.88 -18.61
CA PHE A 7 -0.89 -5.06 -17.96
C PHE A 7 -0.09 -4.76 -16.72
N ASN A 8 0.59 -3.64 -16.69
CA ASN A 8 1.46 -3.32 -15.59
C ASN A 8 0.84 -2.45 -14.52
N LYS A 9 -0.42 -2.11 -14.69
CA LYS A 9 -1.05 -1.25 -13.73
C LYS A 9 -1.34 -2.03 -12.46
N ILE A 10 -0.63 -1.67 -11.42
CA ILE A 10 -0.82 -2.26 -10.11
C ILE A 10 -1.48 -1.23 -9.23
N ILE A 11 -2.68 -1.53 -8.76
CA ILE A 11 -3.41 -0.62 -7.91
C ILE A 11 -3.51 -1.23 -6.53
N ILE A 12 -3.00 -0.53 -5.54
CA ILE A 12 -3.04 -0.96 -4.16
C ILE A 12 -4.05 -0.09 -3.42
N HIS A 13 -5.00 -0.74 -2.78
CA HIS A 13 -6.04 -0.05 -2.03
C HIS A 13 -5.75 -0.16 -0.54
N PHE A 14 -5.79 0.98 0.14
CA PHE A 14 -5.54 1.01 1.58
C PHE A 14 -6.84 1.20 2.33
N VAL A 15 -7.21 0.25 3.16
CA VAL A 15 -8.41 0.37 3.98
C VAL A 15 -8.00 1.06 5.27
N GLY A 16 -8.53 2.27 5.50
CA GLY A 16 -8.12 3.10 6.62
C GLY A 16 -6.83 3.86 6.31
N ILE A 17 -6.76 4.44 5.13
CA ILE A 17 -5.52 5.04 4.63
C ILE A 17 -5.00 6.20 5.50
N GLY A 18 -5.87 6.83 6.27
CA GLY A 18 -5.45 7.92 7.15
C GLY A 18 -4.93 7.47 8.49
N GLY A 19 -4.88 6.16 8.75
CA GLY A 19 -4.44 5.65 10.02
C GLY A 19 -2.95 5.81 10.24
N ILE A 20 -2.56 5.69 11.51
CA ILE A 20 -1.16 5.78 11.89
C ILE A 20 -0.38 4.67 11.19
N GLY A 21 0.68 5.04 10.54
CA GLY A 21 1.51 4.07 9.82
C GLY A 21 0.97 3.68 8.46
N MET A 22 -0.33 3.86 8.22
CA MET A 22 -0.91 3.51 6.92
C MET A 22 -0.57 4.57 5.88
N SER A 23 -0.76 5.83 6.23
CA SER A 23 -0.48 6.91 5.29
C SER A 23 0.99 6.96 4.90
N GLY A 24 1.87 6.63 5.84
CA GLY A 24 3.30 6.62 5.53
C GLY A 24 3.67 5.53 4.53
N ILE A 25 3.08 4.35 4.69
CA ILE A 25 3.35 3.26 3.76
C ILE A 25 2.75 3.59 2.39
N ALA A 26 1.55 4.18 2.39
CA ALA A 26 0.92 4.57 1.14
C ALA A 26 1.78 5.57 0.38
N GLU A 27 2.33 6.55 1.11
CA GLU A 27 3.16 7.57 0.49
C GLU A 27 4.44 6.96 -0.06
N LEU A 28 5.06 6.07 0.69
CA LEU A 28 6.27 5.41 0.23
C LEU A 28 6.01 4.61 -1.04
N MET A 29 4.93 3.87 -1.07
CA MET A 29 4.61 3.07 -2.24
C MET A 29 4.26 3.94 -3.44
N LEU A 30 3.60 5.07 -3.19
CA LEU A 30 3.31 6.01 -4.26
C LEU A 30 4.62 6.54 -4.86
N ASP A 31 5.58 6.86 -4.01
CA ASP A 31 6.87 7.35 -4.46
C ASP A 31 7.66 6.29 -5.23
N LEU A 32 7.37 5.02 -4.94
CA LEU A 32 8.01 3.92 -5.67
C LEU A 32 7.34 3.62 -7.01
N GLY A 33 6.28 4.33 -7.33
CA GLY A 33 5.63 4.18 -8.63
C GLY A 33 4.34 3.39 -8.64
N TYR A 34 3.86 2.95 -7.49
CA TYR A 34 2.60 2.22 -7.44
C TYR A 34 1.43 3.18 -7.55
N ASN A 35 0.33 2.68 -8.09
CA ASN A 35 -0.91 3.45 -8.10
C ASN A 35 -1.62 3.17 -6.79
N ILE A 36 -1.87 4.22 -6.03
CA ILE A 36 -2.42 4.08 -4.69
C ILE A 36 -3.81 4.70 -4.60
N GLN A 37 -4.70 4.02 -3.92
CA GLN A 37 -5.98 4.58 -3.56
C GLN A 37 -6.30 4.12 -2.15
N GLY A 38 -7.28 4.71 -1.53
CA GLY A 38 -7.62 4.30 -0.19
C GLY A 38 -8.94 4.86 0.27
N SER A 39 -9.43 4.30 1.36
CA SER A 39 -10.67 4.74 1.96
C SER A 39 -10.46 4.99 3.45
N ASP A 40 -11.28 5.85 4.00
CA ASP A 40 -11.28 6.11 5.42
C ASP A 40 -12.61 6.76 5.77
N ILE A 41 -13.01 6.65 7.01
CA ILE A 41 -14.26 7.26 7.45
C ILE A 41 -14.10 8.75 7.70
N ASN A 42 -12.89 9.20 7.96
CA ASN A 42 -12.61 10.62 8.21
C ASN A 42 -11.52 11.13 7.29
N LEU A 43 -11.62 12.39 6.96
CA LEU A 43 -10.58 13.06 6.19
C LEU A 43 -9.65 13.75 7.19
N ASN A 44 -8.37 13.50 7.11
CA ASN A 44 -7.41 14.15 7.99
C ASN A 44 -6.25 14.72 7.17
N GLU A 45 -5.28 15.31 7.86
CA GLU A 45 -4.16 15.94 7.18
C GLU A 45 -3.33 14.98 6.36
N ASN A 46 -3.17 13.77 6.87
CA ASN A 46 -2.39 12.77 6.13
C ASN A 46 -3.06 12.44 4.81
N ILE A 47 -4.38 12.32 4.82
CA ILE A 47 -5.12 12.01 3.61
C ILE A 47 -5.05 13.19 2.65
N GLN A 48 -5.14 14.42 3.17
CA GLN A 48 -5.05 15.59 2.31
C GLN A 48 -3.70 15.67 1.62
N ARG A 49 -2.64 15.35 2.36
CA ARG A 49 -1.31 15.34 1.78
C ARG A 49 -1.22 14.30 0.66
N LEU A 50 -1.77 13.12 0.88
CA LEU A 50 -1.74 12.07 -0.14
C LEU A 50 -2.58 12.46 -1.36
N LYS A 51 -3.71 13.12 -1.15
CA LYS A 51 -4.53 13.56 -2.26
C LYS A 51 -3.79 14.55 -3.13
N LYS A 52 -2.99 15.40 -2.52
CA LYS A 52 -2.19 16.36 -3.28
C LYS A 52 -1.14 15.65 -4.11
N LYS A 53 -0.72 14.48 -3.66
CA LYS A 53 0.27 13.68 -4.41
C LYS A 53 -0.38 12.82 -5.48
N GLY A 54 -1.69 12.82 -5.57
CA GLY A 54 -2.38 12.15 -6.66
C GLY A 54 -3.10 10.88 -6.33
N ILE A 55 -3.24 10.51 -5.06
CA ILE A 55 -3.98 9.30 -4.74
C ILE A 55 -5.47 9.55 -4.87
N LYS A 56 -6.20 8.46 -5.11
CA LYS A 56 -7.65 8.53 -5.16
C LYS A 56 -8.18 8.18 -3.79
N PHE A 57 -9.00 9.03 -3.21
CA PHE A 57 -9.53 8.84 -1.87
C PHE A 57 -11.04 8.66 -1.89
N PHE A 58 -11.52 7.67 -1.13
CA PHE A 58 -12.94 7.41 -0.95
C PHE A 58 -13.30 7.65 0.49
N LYS A 59 -14.24 8.53 0.74
CA LYS A 59 -14.71 8.74 2.10
C LYS A 59 -15.75 7.67 2.40
N GLY A 60 -15.49 6.89 3.43
CA GLY A 60 -16.35 5.78 3.80
C GLY A 60 -15.90 4.48 3.17
N HIS A 61 -16.18 3.39 3.86
CA HIS A 61 -15.85 2.06 3.37
C HIS A 61 -17.03 1.46 2.63
N ASP A 62 -16.82 1.06 1.39
CA ASP A 62 -17.90 0.55 0.57
C ASP A 62 -17.33 -0.47 -0.40
N LYS A 63 -18.05 -1.54 -0.63
CA LYS A 63 -17.59 -2.56 -1.56
C LYS A 63 -17.36 -2.00 -2.96
N LYS A 64 -18.03 -0.91 -3.31
CA LYS A 64 -17.85 -0.27 -4.61
C LYS A 64 -16.45 0.26 -4.80
N ASN A 65 -15.74 0.50 -3.70
CA ASN A 65 -14.37 1.01 -3.78
C ASN A 65 -13.42 -0.07 -4.26
N ILE A 66 -13.82 -1.33 -4.17
CA ILE A 66 -12.99 -2.46 -4.54
C ILE A 66 -13.27 -2.80 -6.00
N LYS A 67 -12.52 -2.16 -6.89
CA LYS A 67 -12.72 -2.37 -8.32
C LYS A 67 -11.38 -2.25 -9.02
N ASN A 68 -11.01 -3.29 -9.76
CA ASN A 68 -9.76 -3.31 -10.51
C ASN A 68 -8.54 -3.12 -9.62
N ILE A 69 -8.56 -3.78 -8.46
CA ILE A 69 -7.52 -3.64 -7.47
C ILE A 69 -6.64 -4.87 -7.45
N THR A 70 -5.34 -4.66 -7.33
CA THR A 70 -4.38 -5.76 -7.32
C THR A 70 -4.26 -6.38 -5.93
N ALA A 71 -4.22 -5.54 -4.91
CA ALA A 71 -4.09 -6.00 -3.54
C ALA A 71 -4.61 -4.93 -2.59
N VAL A 72 -4.87 -5.32 -1.36
CA VAL A 72 -5.39 -4.42 -0.34
C VAL A 72 -4.50 -4.47 0.88
N VAL A 73 -4.18 -3.30 1.42
CA VAL A 73 -3.44 -3.19 2.67
C VAL A 73 -4.41 -2.73 3.75
N PHE A 74 -4.38 -3.39 4.88
CA PHE A 74 -5.25 -3.05 5.99
C PHE A 74 -4.49 -3.10 7.31
N SER A 75 -4.98 -2.40 8.32
CA SER A 75 -4.36 -2.41 9.62
C SER A 75 -5.19 -3.24 10.59
N SER A 76 -4.61 -3.54 11.75
CA SER A 76 -5.33 -4.31 12.77
C SER A 76 -6.54 -3.57 13.30
N ALA A 77 -6.62 -2.27 13.07
CA ALA A 77 -7.78 -1.50 13.52
C ALA A 77 -9.03 -1.75 12.67
N ILE A 78 -8.87 -2.35 11.51
CA ILE A 78 -9.99 -2.61 10.61
C ILE A 78 -10.66 -3.92 11.01
N LYS A 79 -11.98 -3.87 11.18
CA LYS A 79 -12.71 -5.06 11.58
C LYS A 79 -12.89 -6.02 10.44
N LYS A 80 -12.97 -7.30 10.77
CA LYS A 80 -13.10 -8.33 9.74
C LYS A 80 -14.38 -8.20 8.94
N ASN A 81 -15.40 -7.59 9.50
CA ASN A 81 -16.66 -7.42 8.79
C ASN A 81 -16.71 -6.13 7.98
N ASN A 82 -15.59 -5.46 7.82
CA ASN A 82 -15.52 -4.27 6.97
C ASN A 82 -15.96 -4.65 5.57
N PRO A 83 -16.88 -3.89 4.96
CA PRO A 83 -17.40 -4.26 3.64
C PRO A 83 -16.32 -4.37 2.56
N GLU A 84 -15.26 -3.59 2.68
CA GLU A 84 -14.19 -3.67 1.69
C GLU A 84 -13.39 -4.97 1.84
N LEU A 85 -13.17 -5.42 3.08
CA LEU A 85 -12.47 -6.68 3.29
C LEU A 85 -13.32 -7.87 2.84
N ILE A 86 -14.62 -7.80 3.08
CA ILE A 86 -15.53 -8.85 2.65
C ILE A 86 -15.52 -8.96 1.12
N GLU A 87 -15.57 -7.82 0.46
CA GLU A 87 -15.57 -7.82 -1.01
C GLU A 87 -14.26 -8.37 -1.56
N CYS A 88 -13.14 -8.05 -0.90
CA CYS A 88 -11.86 -8.57 -1.35
C CYS A 88 -11.82 -10.09 -1.26
N LYS A 89 -12.40 -10.65 -0.21
CA LYS A 89 -12.45 -12.10 -0.09
C LYS A 89 -13.33 -12.71 -1.16
N ARG A 90 -14.44 -12.06 -1.45
CA ARG A 90 -15.34 -12.54 -2.49
C ARG A 90 -14.66 -12.54 -3.85
N LEU A 91 -13.83 -11.55 -4.12
CA LEU A 91 -13.14 -11.42 -5.40
C LEU A 91 -11.77 -12.07 -5.42
N SER A 92 -11.38 -12.70 -4.33
CA SER A 92 -10.07 -13.34 -4.19
C SER A 92 -8.91 -12.36 -4.37
N ILE A 93 -9.09 -11.14 -3.89
CA ILE A 93 -8.03 -10.14 -3.92
C ILE A 93 -7.16 -10.33 -2.69
N PRO A 94 -5.84 -10.35 -2.84
CA PRO A 94 -4.94 -10.54 -1.70
C PRO A 94 -5.11 -9.46 -0.65
N LEU A 95 -5.16 -9.87 0.61
CA LEU A 95 -5.22 -8.96 1.75
C LEU A 95 -3.88 -9.01 2.46
N VAL A 96 -3.24 -7.86 2.57
CA VAL A 96 -1.91 -7.76 3.18
C VAL A 96 -2.01 -6.86 4.39
N SER A 97 -1.53 -7.33 5.54
CA SER A 97 -1.56 -6.48 6.73
C SER A 97 -0.52 -5.36 6.59
N ARG A 98 -0.75 -4.28 7.33
CA ARG A 98 0.18 -3.17 7.31
C ARG A 98 1.61 -3.63 7.64
N ALA A 99 1.72 -4.48 8.66
CA ALA A 99 3.03 -4.95 9.09
C ALA A 99 3.71 -5.79 8.00
N ASP A 100 2.94 -6.64 7.33
CA ASP A 100 3.49 -7.47 6.27
C ASP A 100 3.93 -6.62 5.09
N MET A 101 3.15 -5.60 4.75
CA MET A 101 3.52 -4.73 3.63
C MET A 101 4.79 -3.95 3.97
N LEU A 102 4.89 -3.47 5.20
CA LEU A 102 6.10 -2.77 5.61
C LEU A 102 7.31 -3.69 5.53
N SER A 103 7.14 -4.93 5.96
CA SER A 103 8.23 -5.91 5.91
C SER A 103 8.69 -6.14 4.48
N GLU A 104 7.76 -6.25 3.54
CA GLU A 104 8.11 -6.44 2.13
C GLU A 104 8.85 -5.23 1.58
N LEU A 105 8.42 -4.04 1.94
CA LEU A 105 9.10 -2.84 1.47
C LEU A 105 10.50 -2.73 2.05
N MET A 106 10.67 -3.14 3.30
CA MET A 106 11.98 -3.11 3.92
C MET A 106 12.94 -4.10 3.26
N LYS A 107 12.43 -5.25 2.86
CA LYS A 107 13.25 -6.22 2.16
C LYS A 107 13.73 -5.66 0.83
N THR A 108 12.85 -5.04 0.09
CA THR A 108 13.19 -4.45 -1.19
C THR A 108 14.25 -3.37 -1.02
N LYS A 109 14.08 -2.53 -0.02
CA LYS A 109 15.01 -1.45 0.24
C LYS A 109 16.36 -2.00 0.64
N ARG A 110 16.36 -3.04 1.47
CA ARG A 110 17.60 -3.65 1.91
C ARG A 110 18.33 -4.29 0.74
N SER A 111 17.62 -4.95 -0.14
CA SER A 111 18.23 -5.56 -1.31
C SER A 111 18.89 -4.52 -2.20
N ILE A 112 18.23 -3.41 -2.39
CA ILE A 112 18.79 -2.33 -3.20
C ILE A 112 20.02 -1.77 -2.54
N ALA A 113 19.99 -1.59 -1.24
CA ALA A 113 21.12 -1.06 -0.50
C ALA A 113 22.33 -1.99 -0.61
N VAL A 114 22.11 -3.27 -0.51
CA VAL A 114 23.20 -4.23 -0.61
C VAL A 114 23.80 -4.18 -2.01
N ALA A 115 22.96 -4.16 -3.01
CA ALA A 115 23.44 -4.10 -4.39
C ALA A 115 24.21 -2.81 -4.64
N GLY A 116 23.75 -1.74 -4.05
CA GLY A 116 24.39 -0.47 -4.25
C GLY A 116 25.69 -0.31 -3.52
N SER A 117 25.75 -0.83 -2.32
CA SER A 117 26.94 -0.63 -1.53
C SER A 117 28.00 -1.63 -1.88
N HIS A 118 27.66 -2.78 -2.38
CA HIS A 118 28.62 -3.56 -2.85
C HIS A 118 29.89 -3.53 -2.23
N GLY A 119 30.19 -3.79 -1.63
CA GLY A 119 31.29 -3.62 -0.99
C GLY A 119 31.14 -3.31 0.35
N LYS A 120 30.89 -3.16 0.97
CA LYS A 120 30.89 -2.91 2.15
C LYS A 120 30.27 -3.48 3.02
N THR A 121 30.39 -3.87 2.77
CA THR A 121 30.04 -4.34 3.49
C THR A 121 29.70 -4.87 4.21
N THR A 122 29.90 -5.06 4.17
CA THR A 122 29.57 -5.49 4.67
C THR A 122 29.13 -5.88 5.50
N THR A 123 29.37 -5.93 5.55
CA THR A 123 28.92 -6.17 6.12
C THR A 123 28.40 -6.62 6.89
N THR A 124 28.61 -6.79 6.90
CA THR A 124 28.08 -7.01 7.31
C THR A 124 27.53 -7.41 8.07
N SER A 125 27.68 -7.57 8.20
CA SER A 125 27.05 -7.75 8.61
C SER A 125 26.43 -7.91 9.17
N LEU A 126 26.48 -7.99 9.21
CA LEU A 126 25.78 -7.93 9.46
C LEU A 126 25.01 -8.08 9.79
N VAL A 127 25.17 -8.30 10.00
CA VAL A 127 24.39 -8.24 10.07
C VAL A 127 23.59 -8.24 9.94
N GLY A 128 23.69 -8.35 10.05
CA GLY A 128 22.75 -8.12 9.53
C GLY A 128 21.69 -8.20 9.17
#